data_2a3c24e1b5887d646abafbd3a6257497
#
_entry.id   2a3c24e1b5887d646abafbd3a6257497
#
_cell.length_a   1.000
_cell.length_b   1.000
_cell.length_c   1.000
_cell.angle_alpha   90.00
_cell.angle_beta   90.00
_cell.angle_gamma   90.00
#
_symmetry.space_group_name_H-M   'P 1'
#
loop_
_entity.id
_entity.type
_entity.pdbx_description
1 polymer ?
#
loop_
_entity_poly.entity_id
_entity_poly.type
_entity_poly.pdbx_seq_one_letter_code
_entity_poly.pdbx_strand_id
1 'polypeptide(L)'
;MILAVDIGNTNICIGGLDGQRVLFAFRMVTRPRCTPDEYTAELRFLLRRFRFERSACTGAILCSVVPALSGPLAQAVQHLTGREPLHVAHTLDTGLTFAIDAPERLGQDRIADAAGAAALYPLPCMTVDLGTASTYNVIDSQRRFLGGFIVPGVQTSLRAISAGTAQLPPIAPEDPTRLIGKNTEECLNSGAVFGTAAMLEGLADRVEAEAGAPLTVVATGGLAKGIIPCCRRKILFDGDLLFKGLAVLYARNAGQQADV
;
A
#
# COMPACT_ATOMS: atom_id res chain seq x y z
N MET A 1 -7.34 16.06 -13.21
CA MET A 1 -6.81 15.18 -12.15
C MET A 1 -7.83 14.13 -11.74
N ILE A 2 -7.42 12.99 -11.20
CA ILE A 2 -8.31 11.98 -10.62
C ILE A 2 -8.18 11.97 -9.10
N LEU A 3 -9.24 11.57 -8.40
CA LEU A 3 -9.23 11.34 -6.96
C LEU A 3 -9.04 9.84 -6.71
N ALA A 4 -7.97 9.48 -6.00
CA ALA A 4 -7.67 8.11 -5.61
C ALA A 4 -7.95 7.91 -4.12
N VAL A 5 -8.61 6.81 -3.77
CA VAL A 5 -8.93 6.45 -2.39
C VAL A 5 -8.49 5.02 -2.13
N ASP A 6 -7.70 4.83 -1.09
CA ASP A 6 -7.32 3.53 -0.56
C ASP A 6 -7.89 3.34 0.84
N ILE A 7 -8.68 2.30 1.02
CA ILE A 7 -9.39 1.99 2.26
C ILE A 7 -8.70 0.81 2.95
N GLY A 8 -7.77 1.14 3.83
CA GLY A 8 -7.09 0.17 4.68
C GLY A 8 -7.80 -0.05 6.03
N ASN A 9 -7.41 -1.11 6.73
CA ASN A 9 -7.99 -1.44 8.05
C ASN A 9 -7.72 -0.39 9.14
N THR A 10 -6.62 0.33 9.06
CA THR A 10 -6.20 1.33 10.05
C THR A 10 -6.44 2.75 9.55
N ASN A 11 -6.13 3.01 8.30
CA ASN A 11 -6.22 4.33 7.68
C ASN A 11 -6.89 4.25 6.33
N ILE A 12 -7.57 5.33 5.96
CA ILE A 12 -8.01 5.62 4.60
C ILE A 12 -7.05 6.67 4.05
N CYS A 13 -6.42 6.37 2.91
CA CYS A 13 -5.50 7.27 2.23
C CYS A 13 -6.19 7.87 1.00
N ILE A 14 -6.10 9.20 0.84
CA ILE A 14 -6.71 9.93 -0.25
C ILE A 14 -5.62 10.70 -0.99
N GLY A 15 -5.59 10.59 -2.32
CA GLY A 15 -4.65 11.30 -3.18
C GLY A 15 -5.33 11.97 -4.37
N GLY A 16 -4.87 13.18 -4.71
CA GLY A 16 -5.17 13.80 -6.00
C GLY A 16 -4.03 13.52 -6.98
N LEU A 17 -4.34 12.94 -8.14
CA LEU A 17 -3.34 12.46 -9.08
C LEU A 17 -3.49 13.16 -10.44
N ASP A 18 -2.34 13.51 -11.05
CA ASP A 18 -2.26 13.99 -12.43
C ASP A 18 -1.25 13.09 -13.17
N GLY A 19 -1.75 12.16 -13.96
CA GLY A 19 -0.96 11.03 -14.44
C GLY A 19 -0.37 10.26 -13.25
N GLN A 20 0.93 10.05 -13.25
CA GLN A 20 1.65 9.37 -12.16
C GLN A 20 2.11 10.34 -11.04
N ARG A 21 1.83 11.64 -11.18
CA ARG A 21 2.21 12.65 -10.19
C ARG A 21 1.16 12.74 -9.10
N VAL A 22 1.58 12.55 -7.85
CA VAL A 22 0.75 12.82 -6.67
C VAL A 22 0.81 14.32 -6.39
N LEU A 23 -0.33 15.01 -6.58
CA LEU A 23 -0.46 16.45 -6.35
C LEU A 23 -0.61 16.76 -4.87
N PHE A 24 -1.35 15.93 -4.17
CA PHE A 24 -1.51 15.93 -2.72
C PHE A 24 -1.89 14.53 -2.24
N ALA A 25 -1.57 14.25 -0.99
CA ALA A 25 -2.05 13.06 -0.29
C ALA A 25 -2.31 13.39 1.18
N PHE A 26 -3.31 12.77 1.75
CA PHE A 26 -3.59 12.79 3.18
C PHE A 26 -4.20 11.47 3.63
N ARG A 27 -4.20 11.25 4.94
CA ARG A 27 -4.82 10.07 5.54
C ARG A 27 -5.79 10.46 6.64
N MET A 28 -6.80 9.64 6.83
CA MET A 28 -7.74 9.70 7.94
C MET A 28 -7.85 8.31 8.59
N VAL A 29 -8.27 8.27 9.85
CA VAL A 29 -8.46 6.99 10.56
C VAL A 29 -9.67 6.26 9.99
N THR A 30 -9.54 4.95 9.79
CA THR A 30 -10.66 4.10 9.36
C THR A 30 -11.68 3.99 10.50
N ARG A 31 -12.93 4.36 10.20
CA ARG A 31 -14.05 4.30 11.14
C ARG A 31 -15.18 3.44 10.58
N PRO A 32 -15.26 2.15 10.94
CA PRO A 32 -16.17 1.18 10.31
C PRO A 32 -17.66 1.49 10.36
N ARG A 33 -18.09 2.41 11.27
CA ARG A 33 -19.50 2.78 11.46
C ARG A 33 -19.85 4.15 10.88
N CYS A 34 -18.93 4.80 10.15
CA CYS A 34 -19.16 6.10 9.55
C CYS A 34 -20.12 5.96 8.35
N THR A 35 -21.09 6.85 8.26
CA THR A 35 -22.05 6.91 7.17
C THR A 35 -21.45 7.57 5.91
N PRO A 36 -22.05 7.41 4.72
CA PRO A 36 -21.62 8.13 3.52
C PRO A 36 -21.61 9.65 3.69
N ASP A 37 -22.60 10.21 4.42
CA ASP A 37 -22.70 11.66 4.65
C ASP A 37 -21.59 12.17 5.56
N GLU A 38 -21.24 11.42 6.61
CA GLU A 38 -20.12 11.74 7.50
C GLU A 38 -18.80 11.71 6.74
N TYR A 39 -18.55 10.69 5.91
CA TYR A 39 -17.38 10.64 5.06
C TYR A 39 -17.37 11.78 4.03
N THR A 40 -18.52 12.11 3.44
CA THR A 40 -18.64 13.23 2.49
C THR A 40 -18.26 14.55 3.16
N ALA A 41 -18.76 14.80 4.38
CA ALA A 41 -18.48 16.03 5.13
C ALA A 41 -17.00 16.13 5.51
N GLU A 42 -16.42 15.04 6.01
CA GLU A 42 -15.01 15.00 6.42
C GLU A 42 -14.07 15.15 5.21
N LEU A 43 -14.31 14.39 4.14
CA LEU A 43 -13.52 14.48 2.91
C LEU A 43 -13.62 15.88 2.28
N ARG A 44 -14.82 16.49 2.26
CA ARG A 44 -15.01 17.87 1.77
C ARG A 44 -14.19 18.86 2.58
N PHE A 45 -14.17 18.71 3.91
CA PHE A 45 -13.39 19.58 4.79
C PHE A 45 -11.88 19.43 4.53
N LEU A 46 -11.38 18.20 4.42
CA LEU A 46 -9.96 17.93 4.19
C LEU A 46 -9.51 18.37 2.78
N LEU A 47 -10.32 18.12 1.76
CA LEU A 47 -10.01 18.46 0.37
C LEU A 47 -9.93 19.98 0.15
N ARG A 48 -10.67 20.80 0.92
CA ARG A 48 -10.55 22.28 0.89
C ARG A 48 -9.13 22.76 1.15
N ARG A 49 -8.37 22.08 1.99
CA ARG A 49 -6.96 22.42 2.30
C ARG A 49 -6.07 22.35 1.06
N PHE A 50 -6.45 21.54 0.09
CA PHE A 50 -5.72 21.33 -1.17
C PHE A 50 -6.37 22.08 -2.35
N ARG A 51 -7.34 22.97 -2.06
CA ARG A 51 -8.08 23.72 -3.09
C ARG A 51 -8.71 22.81 -4.16
N PHE A 52 -9.19 21.64 -3.72
CA PHE A 52 -9.85 20.70 -4.61
C PHE A 52 -11.14 21.32 -5.17
N GLU A 53 -11.25 21.31 -6.49
CA GLU A 53 -12.43 21.75 -7.21
C GLU A 53 -13.05 20.57 -7.98
N ARG A 54 -14.35 20.38 -7.83
CA ARG A 54 -15.08 19.31 -8.51
C ARG A 54 -14.93 19.38 -10.03
N SER A 55 -14.92 20.58 -10.60
CA SER A 55 -14.73 20.83 -12.04
C SER A 55 -13.38 20.35 -12.58
N ALA A 56 -12.36 20.33 -11.75
CA ALA A 56 -11.03 19.87 -12.11
C ALA A 56 -10.87 18.32 -11.98
N CYS A 57 -11.86 17.65 -11.38
CA CYS A 57 -11.84 16.20 -11.18
C CYS A 57 -12.42 15.49 -12.41
N THR A 58 -11.58 14.77 -13.14
CA THR A 58 -11.95 14.05 -14.36
C THR A 58 -12.34 12.59 -14.09
N GLY A 59 -12.09 12.08 -12.89
CA GLY A 59 -12.43 10.70 -12.50
C GLY A 59 -12.03 10.37 -11.09
N ALA A 60 -12.38 9.17 -10.66
CA ALA A 60 -12.01 8.63 -9.36
C ALA A 60 -11.70 7.14 -9.43
N ILE A 61 -10.84 6.67 -8.52
CA ILE A 61 -10.52 5.24 -8.36
C ILE A 61 -10.49 4.89 -6.87
N LEU A 62 -11.03 3.72 -6.54
CA LEU A 62 -11.17 3.23 -5.17
C LEU A 62 -10.56 1.83 -5.03
N CYS A 63 -9.66 1.72 -4.09
CA CYS A 63 -9.06 0.49 -3.61
C CYS A 63 -9.56 0.23 -2.19
N SER A 64 -9.92 -1.01 -1.85
CA SER A 64 -10.44 -1.32 -0.52
C SER A 64 -10.12 -2.73 -0.08
N VAL A 65 -9.61 -2.85 1.15
CA VAL A 65 -9.51 -4.12 1.87
C VAL A 65 -10.49 -4.18 3.06
N VAL A 66 -11.47 -3.25 3.09
CA VAL A 66 -12.53 -3.18 4.10
C VAL A 66 -13.90 -3.15 3.40
N PRO A 67 -14.48 -4.32 3.06
CA PRO A 67 -15.69 -4.41 2.25
C PRO A 67 -16.87 -3.56 2.75
N ALA A 68 -17.05 -3.48 4.08
CA ALA A 68 -18.13 -2.70 4.70
C ALA A 68 -18.04 -1.19 4.41
N LEU A 69 -16.87 -0.67 4.06
CA LEU A 69 -16.65 0.76 3.79
C LEU A 69 -16.57 1.10 2.29
N SER A 70 -16.48 0.10 1.42
CA SER A 70 -16.35 0.33 -0.02
C SER A 70 -17.56 1.10 -0.57
N GLY A 71 -18.78 0.69 -0.25
CA GLY A 71 -20.02 1.37 -0.67
C GLY A 71 -20.15 2.79 -0.09
N PRO A 72 -20.06 2.97 1.23
CA PRO A 72 -20.13 4.31 1.84
C PRO A 72 -19.12 5.30 1.29
N LEU A 73 -17.87 4.88 1.07
CA LEU A 73 -16.84 5.76 0.52
C LEU A 73 -16.98 5.99 -0.98
N ALA A 74 -17.45 5.00 -1.74
CA ALA A 74 -17.77 5.20 -3.15
C ALA A 74 -18.85 6.28 -3.33
N GLN A 75 -19.94 6.24 -2.52
CA GLN A 75 -20.99 7.24 -2.52
C GLN A 75 -20.45 8.63 -2.13
N ALA A 76 -19.61 8.71 -1.09
CA ALA A 76 -19.00 9.98 -0.69
C ALA A 76 -18.12 10.57 -1.80
N VAL A 77 -17.31 9.74 -2.45
CA VAL A 77 -16.47 10.14 -3.60
C VAL A 77 -17.34 10.63 -4.77
N GLN A 78 -18.39 9.89 -5.10
CA GLN A 78 -19.33 10.27 -6.15
C GLN A 78 -20.01 11.61 -5.87
N HIS A 79 -20.48 11.84 -4.64
CA HIS A 79 -21.07 13.14 -4.23
C HIS A 79 -20.06 14.30 -4.37
N LEU A 80 -18.78 14.07 -4.05
CA LEU A 80 -17.74 15.10 -4.08
C LEU A 80 -17.23 15.39 -5.50
N THR A 81 -17.06 14.36 -6.32
CA THR A 81 -16.44 14.45 -7.63
C THR A 81 -17.47 14.55 -8.77
N GLY A 82 -18.68 14.05 -8.55
CA GLY A 82 -19.69 13.82 -9.60
C GLY A 82 -19.35 12.65 -10.53
N ARG A 83 -18.40 11.81 -10.12
CA ARG A 83 -17.91 10.65 -10.89
C ARG A 83 -18.06 9.39 -10.06
N GLU A 84 -18.58 8.34 -10.66
CA GLU A 84 -18.54 7.00 -10.07
C GLU A 84 -17.08 6.54 -10.02
N PRO A 85 -16.54 6.12 -8.85
CA PRO A 85 -15.17 5.65 -8.79
C PRO A 85 -15.01 4.29 -9.46
N LEU A 86 -13.92 4.11 -10.22
CA LEU A 86 -13.49 2.81 -10.69
C LEU A 86 -13.04 1.98 -9.48
N HIS A 87 -13.61 0.80 -9.29
CA HIS A 87 -13.21 -0.10 -8.22
C HIS A 87 -12.05 -1.00 -8.67
N VAL A 88 -10.98 -1.04 -7.89
CA VAL A 88 -9.86 -1.95 -8.16
C VAL A 88 -10.32 -3.39 -8.04
N ALA A 89 -10.03 -4.20 -9.05
CA ALA A 89 -10.32 -5.63 -9.08
C ALA A 89 -9.31 -6.35 -9.99
N HIS A 90 -9.14 -7.65 -9.77
CA HIS A 90 -8.29 -8.50 -10.63
C HIS A 90 -8.79 -8.59 -12.08
N THR A 91 -10.06 -8.26 -12.32
CA THR A 91 -10.70 -8.25 -13.64
C THR A 91 -10.40 -7.02 -14.49
N LEU A 92 -9.84 -5.97 -13.89
CA LEU A 92 -9.38 -4.79 -14.63
C LEU A 92 -8.19 -5.13 -15.53
N ASP A 93 -7.98 -4.32 -16.55
CA ASP A 93 -6.68 -4.31 -17.24
C ASP A 93 -5.61 -3.76 -16.30
N THR A 94 -4.90 -4.66 -15.64
CA THR A 94 -3.82 -4.32 -14.70
C THR A 94 -2.46 -4.23 -15.37
N GLY A 95 -2.34 -4.68 -16.61
CA GLY A 95 -1.07 -4.92 -17.30
C GLY A 95 -0.28 -6.11 -16.72
N LEU A 96 -0.93 -6.93 -15.89
CA LEU A 96 -0.38 -8.14 -15.28
C LEU A 96 -1.20 -9.36 -15.67
N THR A 97 -0.56 -10.52 -15.66
CA THR A 97 -1.23 -11.82 -15.64
C THR A 97 -1.10 -12.41 -14.25
N PHE A 98 -2.20 -12.88 -13.67
CA PHE A 98 -2.18 -13.47 -12.33
C PHE A 98 -1.88 -14.98 -12.43
N ALA A 99 -0.71 -15.39 -11.96
CA ALA A 99 -0.28 -16.79 -11.88
C ALA A 99 -0.44 -17.32 -10.44
N ILE A 100 -1.62 -17.13 -9.88
CA ILE A 100 -2.00 -17.56 -8.52
C ILE A 100 -3.34 -18.31 -8.58
N ASP A 101 -3.62 -19.12 -7.56
CA ASP A 101 -4.77 -20.02 -7.54
C ASP A 101 -6.13 -19.30 -7.46
N ALA A 102 -6.19 -18.14 -6.78
CA ALA A 102 -7.44 -17.41 -6.50
C ALA A 102 -7.25 -15.89 -6.67
N PRO A 103 -7.14 -15.37 -7.92
CA PRO A 103 -6.98 -13.94 -8.17
C PRO A 103 -8.08 -13.07 -7.58
N GLU A 104 -9.31 -13.60 -7.48
CA GLU A 104 -10.47 -12.91 -6.91
C GLU A 104 -10.36 -12.66 -5.39
N ARG A 105 -9.43 -13.34 -4.71
CA ARG A 105 -9.13 -13.17 -3.28
C ARG A 105 -7.93 -12.26 -3.03
N LEU A 106 -7.24 -11.81 -4.08
CA LEU A 106 -6.09 -10.93 -3.93
C LEU A 106 -6.54 -9.56 -3.42
N GLY A 107 -5.87 -9.06 -2.39
CA GLY A 107 -6.11 -7.72 -1.86
C GLY A 107 -5.93 -6.65 -2.95
N GLN A 108 -6.87 -5.71 -3.02
CA GLN A 108 -6.87 -4.66 -4.03
C GLN A 108 -5.64 -3.76 -3.94
N ASP A 109 -5.15 -3.49 -2.72
CA ASP A 109 -3.89 -2.80 -2.41
C ASP A 109 -2.69 -3.51 -3.07
N ARG A 110 -2.64 -4.84 -2.97
CA ARG A 110 -1.59 -5.65 -3.59
C ARG A 110 -1.65 -5.61 -5.12
N ILE A 111 -2.86 -5.55 -5.70
CA ILE A 111 -3.05 -5.36 -7.15
C ILE A 111 -2.49 -4.00 -7.56
N ALA A 112 -2.83 -2.93 -6.83
CA ALA A 112 -2.37 -1.59 -7.13
C ALA A 112 -0.84 -1.47 -7.02
N ASP A 113 -0.24 -1.95 -5.94
CA ASP A 113 1.22 -1.95 -5.75
C ASP A 113 1.94 -2.72 -6.87
N ALA A 114 1.43 -3.91 -7.23
CA ALA A 114 2.01 -4.73 -8.27
C ALA A 114 1.88 -4.08 -9.67
N ALA A 115 0.72 -3.50 -9.99
CA ALA A 115 0.51 -2.79 -11.25
C ALA A 115 1.43 -1.55 -11.36
N GLY A 116 1.55 -0.79 -10.27
CA GLY A 116 2.48 0.33 -10.17
C GLY A 116 3.93 -0.08 -10.36
N ALA A 117 4.35 -1.11 -9.64
CA ALA A 117 5.73 -1.60 -9.73
C ALA A 117 6.06 -2.14 -11.13
N ALA A 118 5.18 -2.94 -11.71
CA ALA A 118 5.41 -3.48 -13.05
C ALA A 118 5.45 -2.41 -14.15
N ALA A 119 4.78 -1.27 -13.93
CA ALA A 119 4.78 -0.16 -14.89
C ALA A 119 6.01 0.75 -14.75
N LEU A 120 6.59 0.87 -13.54
CA LEU A 120 7.54 1.91 -13.21
C LEU A 120 8.96 1.41 -12.94
N TYR A 121 9.13 0.13 -12.65
CA TYR A 121 10.41 -0.44 -12.23
C TYR A 121 10.85 -1.60 -13.11
N PRO A 122 12.17 -1.88 -13.17
CA PRO A 122 12.69 -3.04 -13.87
C PRO A 122 12.14 -4.36 -13.30
N LEU A 123 11.80 -5.29 -14.19
CA LEU A 123 11.35 -6.64 -13.87
C LEU A 123 12.49 -7.66 -14.05
N PRO A 124 12.54 -8.76 -13.26
CA PRO A 124 11.58 -9.10 -12.21
C PRO A 124 11.69 -8.16 -11.01
N CYS A 125 10.57 -7.96 -10.30
CA CYS A 125 10.56 -7.13 -9.10
C CYS A 125 9.75 -7.73 -7.95
N MET A 126 10.09 -7.29 -6.73
CA MET A 126 9.33 -7.56 -5.51
C MET A 126 8.94 -6.23 -4.88
N THR A 127 7.64 -6.02 -4.66
CA THR A 127 7.18 -4.91 -3.82
C THR A 127 7.09 -5.34 -2.37
N VAL A 128 7.34 -4.40 -1.47
CA VAL A 128 7.22 -4.61 -0.02
C VAL A 128 6.47 -3.42 0.57
N ASP A 129 5.22 -3.62 0.99
CA ASP A 129 4.51 -2.62 1.78
C ASP A 129 4.71 -2.90 3.27
N LEU A 130 5.37 -1.97 3.97
CA LEU A 130 5.64 -2.04 5.41
C LEU A 130 4.55 -1.29 6.19
N GLY A 131 3.35 -1.88 6.19
CA GLY A 131 2.14 -1.39 6.83
C GLY A 131 1.75 -2.11 8.11
N THR A 132 0.44 -2.20 8.37
CA THR A 132 -0.16 -2.95 9.50
C THR A 132 0.16 -4.45 9.40
N ALA A 133 0.03 -5.03 8.21
CA ALA A 133 0.72 -6.21 7.78
C ALA A 133 1.85 -5.79 6.84
N SER A 134 2.94 -6.53 6.78
CA SER A 134 3.93 -6.36 5.72
C SER A 134 3.61 -7.32 4.61
N THR A 135 3.29 -6.79 3.42
CA THR A 135 2.93 -7.58 2.24
C THR A 135 4.03 -7.51 1.20
N TYR A 136 4.34 -8.66 0.63
CA TYR A 136 5.36 -8.83 -0.40
C TYR A 136 4.70 -9.37 -1.66
N ASN A 137 4.94 -8.75 -2.80
CA ASN A 137 4.41 -9.18 -4.10
C ASN A 137 5.55 -9.41 -5.06
N VAL A 138 5.54 -10.56 -5.73
CA VAL A 138 6.58 -10.94 -6.70
C VAL A 138 6.00 -10.89 -8.10
N ILE A 139 6.65 -10.13 -8.98
CA ILE A 139 6.29 -10.00 -10.40
C ILE A 139 7.51 -10.42 -11.22
N ASP A 140 7.33 -11.37 -12.12
CA ASP A 140 8.41 -11.85 -12.98
C ASP A 140 8.68 -10.96 -14.20
N SER A 141 9.69 -11.35 -14.99
CA SER A 141 10.07 -10.63 -16.20
C SER A 141 9.00 -10.62 -17.30
N GLN A 142 8.02 -11.51 -17.23
CA GLN A 142 6.88 -11.62 -18.16
C GLN A 142 5.63 -10.90 -17.66
N ARG A 143 5.75 -10.07 -16.63
CA ARG A 143 4.62 -9.37 -15.96
C ARG A 143 3.60 -10.31 -15.33
N ARG A 144 4.00 -11.52 -14.91
CA ARG A 144 3.14 -12.41 -14.15
C ARG A 144 3.27 -12.10 -12.67
N PHE A 145 2.14 -11.88 -12.02
CA PHE A 145 2.05 -11.82 -10.56
C PHE A 145 2.12 -13.26 -10.03
N LEU A 146 3.24 -13.61 -9.41
CA LEU A 146 3.51 -14.97 -8.95
C LEU A 146 2.97 -15.26 -7.54
N GLY A 147 2.49 -14.26 -6.81
CA GLY A 147 2.12 -14.38 -5.42
C GLY A 147 3.04 -13.56 -4.52
N GLY A 148 3.31 -14.06 -3.32
CA GLY A 148 4.22 -13.38 -2.38
C GLY A 148 4.02 -13.83 -0.94
N PHE A 149 4.34 -12.93 0.01
CA PHE A 149 4.35 -13.23 1.43
C PHE A 149 3.52 -12.21 2.19
N ILE A 150 2.93 -12.62 3.31
CA ILE A 150 2.25 -11.73 4.26
C ILE A 150 2.78 -12.08 5.63
N VAL A 151 3.31 -11.09 6.33
CA VAL A 151 3.80 -11.24 7.70
C VAL A 151 3.23 -10.12 8.58
N PRO A 152 3.20 -10.29 9.90
CA PRO A 152 2.79 -9.20 10.78
C PRO A 152 3.68 -7.98 10.57
N GLY A 153 3.09 -6.77 10.46
CA GLY A 153 3.87 -5.54 10.39
C GLY A 153 4.62 -5.28 11.70
N VAL A 154 5.65 -4.45 11.65
CA VAL A 154 6.54 -4.17 12.79
C VAL A 154 5.77 -3.72 14.03
N GLN A 155 4.88 -2.73 13.87
CA GLN A 155 4.05 -2.24 14.97
C GLN A 155 3.09 -3.32 15.51
N THR A 156 2.55 -4.15 14.62
CA THR A 156 1.67 -5.27 14.99
C THR A 156 2.45 -6.32 15.78
N SER A 157 3.66 -6.65 15.37
CA SER A 157 4.55 -7.58 16.08
C SER A 157 4.92 -7.07 17.47
N LEU A 158 5.30 -5.80 17.60
CA LEU A 158 5.62 -5.18 18.89
C LEU A 158 4.42 -5.18 19.84
N ARG A 159 3.22 -4.87 19.34
CA ARG A 159 1.99 -4.94 20.14
C ARG A 159 1.68 -6.38 20.58
N ALA A 160 1.86 -7.34 19.69
CA ALA A 160 1.60 -8.75 19.99
C ALA A 160 2.55 -9.29 21.09
N ILE A 161 3.83 -8.95 21.02
CA ILE A 161 4.81 -9.32 22.04
C ILE A 161 4.45 -8.69 23.39
N SER A 162 4.15 -7.40 23.43
CA SER A 162 3.77 -6.71 24.67
C SER A 162 2.47 -7.28 25.27
N ALA A 163 1.46 -7.58 24.44
CA ALA A 163 0.21 -8.15 24.90
C ALA A 163 0.34 -9.62 25.36
N GLY A 164 1.30 -10.36 24.79
CA GLY A 164 1.51 -11.78 25.09
C GLY A 164 2.51 -12.07 26.22
N THR A 165 3.11 -11.04 26.83
CA THR A 165 4.13 -11.21 27.88
C THR A 165 3.89 -10.28 29.06
N ALA A 166 4.28 -10.72 30.25
CA ALA A 166 4.07 -9.94 31.49
C ALA A 166 5.10 -8.81 31.71
N GLN A 167 6.26 -8.88 31.08
CA GLN A 167 7.40 -8.00 31.39
C GLN A 167 7.87 -7.12 30.23
N LEU A 168 7.42 -7.40 28.98
CA LEU A 168 7.83 -6.60 27.84
C LEU A 168 6.92 -5.37 27.67
N PRO A 169 7.49 -4.15 27.74
CA PRO A 169 6.69 -2.93 27.66
C PRO A 169 6.16 -2.70 26.22
N PRO A 170 5.04 -1.97 26.09
CA PRO A 170 4.62 -1.47 24.78
C PRO A 170 5.57 -0.38 24.31
N ILE A 171 6.17 -0.56 23.13
CA ILE A 171 7.02 0.43 22.50
C ILE A 171 6.52 0.76 21.08
N ALA A 172 6.86 1.95 20.60
CA ALA A 172 6.77 2.31 19.20
C ALA A 172 8.12 1.99 18.51
N PRO A 173 8.13 1.60 17.22
CA PRO A 173 9.37 1.43 16.50
C PRO A 173 10.05 2.79 16.30
N GLU A 174 11.34 2.86 16.64
CA GLU A 174 12.21 4.02 16.49
C GLU A 174 13.47 3.59 15.73
N ASP A 175 14.24 4.56 15.23
CA ASP A 175 15.52 4.26 14.58
C ASP A 175 16.48 3.67 15.62
N PRO A 176 16.94 2.41 15.43
CA PRO A 176 17.75 1.76 16.43
C PRO A 176 19.17 2.34 16.46
N THR A 177 19.66 2.65 17.65
CA THR A 177 21.02 3.20 17.85
C THR A 177 22.11 2.15 17.71
N ARG A 178 21.76 0.88 17.86
CA ARG A 178 22.68 -0.27 17.80
C ARG A 178 21.97 -1.57 17.45
N LEU A 179 22.69 -2.49 16.85
CA LEU A 179 22.17 -3.81 16.53
C LEU A 179 21.97 -4.69 17.79
N ILE A 180 22.94 -4.69 18.71
CA ILE A 180 22.86 -5.45 19.95
C ILE A 180 22.38 -4.52 21.06
N GLY A 181 21.08 -4.57 21.40
CA GLY A 181 20.48 -3.79 22.47
C GLY A 181 21.09 -4.11 23.85
N LYS A 182 21.11 -3.13 24.73
CA LYS A 182 21.68 -3.23 26.09
C LYS A 182 20.61 -3.23 27.20
N ASN A 183 19.37 -2.95 26.83
CA ASN A 183 18.19 -3.03 27.69
C ASN A 183 17.00 -3.58 26.89
N THR A 184 15.90 -3.87 27.58
CA THR A 184 14.73 -4.50 26.98
C THR A 184 14.14 -3.69 25.80
N GLU A 185 14.02 -2.38 25.93
CA GLU A 185 13.46 -1.52 24.89
C GLU A 185 14.36 -1.48 23.65
N GLU A 186 15.68 -1.34 23.83
CA GLU A 186 16.65 -1.43 22.73
C GLU A 186 16.61 -2.81 22.05
N CYS A 187 16.48 -3.89 22.82
CA CYS A 187 16.39 -5.25 22.26
C CYS A 187 15.11 -5.43 21.43
N LEU A 188 13.97 -4.95 21.92
CA LEU A 188 12.69 -4.99 21.20
C LEU A 188 12.77 -4.17 19.91
N ASN A 189 13.30 -2.95 20.00
CA ASN A 189 13.40 -2.06 18.84
C ASN A 189 14.40 -2.60 17.80
N SER A 190 15.57 -3.04 18.24
CA SER A 190 16.56 -3.66 17.37
C SER A 190 16.01 -4.91 16.67
N GLY A 191 15.36 -5.82 17.42
CA GLY A 191 14.71 -7.00 16.86
C GLY A 191 13.63 -6.65 15.84
N ALA A 192 12.83 -5.63 16.12
CA ALA A 192 11.77 -5.17 15.22
C ALA A 192 12.33 -4.58 13.92
N VAL A 193 13.32 -3.71 13.98
CA VAL A 193 13.85 -2.99 12.80
C VAL A 193 14.87 -3.84 12.04
N PHE A 194 15.96 -4.27 12.68
CA PHE A 194 16.98 -5.10 12.00
C PHE A 194 16.45 -6.49 11.64
N GLY A 195 15.55 -7.06 12.48
CA GLY A 195 14.88 -8.32 12.15
C GLY A 195 14.03 -8.21 10.88
N THR A 196 13.29 -7.11 10.72
CA THR A 196 12.52 -6.85 9.49
C THR A 196 13.42 -6.61 8.29
N ALA A 197 14.52 -5.86 8.45
CA ALA A 197 15.51 -5.68 7.40
C ALA A 197 16.12 -7.01 6.94
N ALA A 198 16.58 -7.83 7.88
CA ALA A 198 17.15 -9.15 7.58
C ALA A 198 16.14 -10.11 6.93
N MET A 199 14.87 -10.09 7.38
CA MET A 199 13.80 -10.88 6.78
C MET A 199 13.54 -10.45 5.33
N LEU A 200 13.46 -9.13 5.08
CA LEU A 200 13.27 -8.58 3.74
C LEU A 200 14.41 -9.02 2.81
N GLU A 201 15.66 -8.86 3.24
CA GLU A 201 16.85 -9.28 2.48
C GLU A 201 16.83 -10.79 2.22
N GLY A 202 16.61 -11.59 3.25
CA GLY A 202 16.60 -13.05 3.12
C GLY A 202 15.45 -13.58 2.25
N LEU A 203 14.29 -12.91 2.22
CA LEU A 203 13.20 -13.24 1.29
C LEU A 203 13.56 -12.85 -0.14
N ALA A 204 14.15 -11.67 -0.33
CA ALA A 204 14.59 -11.22 -1.65
C ALA A 204 15.63 -12.16 -2.26
N ASP A 205 16.63 -12.59 -1.45
CA ASP A 205 17.67 -13.54 -1.89
C ASP A 205 17.07 -14.90 -2.32
N ARG A 206 16.05 -15.38 -1.60
CA ARG A 206 15.35 -16.63 -1.94
C ARG A 206 14.55 -16.49 -3.23
N VAL A 207 13.87 -15.36 -3.42
CA VAL A 207 13.12 -15.07 -4.66
C VAL A 207 14.08 -14.97 -5.84
N GLU A 208 15.24 -14.33 -5.70
CA GLU A 208 16.27 -14.29 -6.76
C GLU A 208 16.76 -15.66 -7.12
N ALA A 209 17.04 -16.49 -6.13
CA ALA A 209 17.51 -17.87 -6.36
C ALA A 209 16.44 -18.70 -7.10
N GLU A 210 15.16 -18.53 -6.77
CA GLU A 210 14.05 -19.22 -7.41
C GLU A 210 13.79 -18.66 -8.84
N ALA A 211 13.86 -17.34 -9.01
CA ALA A 211 13.66 -16.69 -10.30
C ALA A 211 14.86 -16.85 -11.27
N GLY A 212 16.03 -17.18 -10.75
CA GLY A 212 17.27 -17.28 -11.54
C GLY A 212 17.75 -15.96 -12.14
N ALA A 213 17.30 -14.82 -11.60
CA ALA A 213 17.57 -13.47 -12.13
C ALA A 213 17.63 -12.43 -10.99
N PRO A 214 18.45 -11.37 -11.15
CA PRO A 214 18.49 -10.26 -10.21
C PRO A 214 17.12 -9.61 -10.03
N LEU A 215 16.75 -9.33 -8.79
CA LEU A 215 15.44 -8.81 -8.38
C LEU A 215 15.50 -7.32 -8.04
N THR A 216 14.65 -6.51 -8.66
CA THR A 216 14.40 -5.15 -8.20
C THR A 216 13.50 -5.20 -6.97
N VAL A 217 13.93 -4.62 -5.86
CA VAL A 217 13.10 -4.53 -4.64
C VAL A 217 12.65 -3.10 -4.44
N VAL A 218 11.32 -2.91 -4.35
CA VAL A 218 10.67 -1.61 -4.15
C VAL A 218 9.88 -1.66 -2.85
N ALA A 219 10.25 -0.82 -1.89
CA ALA A 219 9.58 -0.73 -0.61
C ALA A 219 8.71 0.52 -0.51
N THR A 220 7.53 0.35 0.06
CA THR A 220 6.56 1.40 0.40
C THR A 220 6.08 1.22 1.83
N GLY A 221 5.11 2.02 2.26
CA GLY A 221 4.55 1.96 3.61
C GLY A 221 5.22 2.88 4.61
N GLY A 222 4.51 3.11 5.71
CA GLY A 222 4.89 4.16 6.67
C GLY A 222 6.20 3.91 7.43
N LEU A 223 6.62 2.64 7.58
CA LEU A 223 7.84 2.26 8.31
C LEU A 223 9.04 2.00 7.38
N ALA A 224 8.85 2.04 6.07
CA ALA A 224 9.92 1.75 5.11
C ALA A 224 11.14 2.66 5.28
N LYS A 225 10.92 3.95 5.56
CA LYS A 225 12.01 4.93 5.75
C LYS A 225 12.96 4.60 6.90
N GLY A 226 12.44 4.00 7.99
CA GLY A 226 13.27 3.61 9.13
C GLY A 226 13.95 2.24 8.94
N ILE A 227 13.37 1.36 8.11
CA ILE A 227 13.87 -0.01 7.93
C ILE A 227 14.90 -0.10 6.79
N ILE A 228 14.65 0.57 5.66
CA ILE A 228 15.53 0.52 4.47
C ILE A 228 16.99 0.87 4.80
N PRO A 229 17.30 1.92 5.60
CA PRO A 229 18.69 2.24 5.96
C PRO A 229 19.41 1.12 6.73
N CYS A 230 18.66 0.21 7.36
CA CYS A 230 19.21 -0.95 8.07
C CYS A 230 19.46 -2.16 7.16
N CYS A 231 19.04 -2.08 5.88
CA CYS A 231 19.28 -3.12 4.91
C CYS A 231 20.68 -2.94 4.26
N ARG A 232 21.33 -4.06 3.97
CA ARG A 232 22.61 -4.13 3.22
C ARG A 232 22.38 -4.12 1.72
N ARG A 233 21.23 -4.65 1.30
CA ARG A 233 20.80 -4.74 -0.09
C ARG A 233 20.27 -3.37 -0.55
N LYS A 234 20.50 -3.04 -1.83
CA LYS A 234 19.86 -1.88 -2.44
C LYS A 234 18.36 -2.11 -2.54
N ILE A 235 17.59 -1.26 -1.87
CA ILE A 235 16.12 -1.24 -1.91
C ILE A 235 15.70 0.14 -2.37
N LEU A 236 14.78 0.20 -3.33
CA LEU A 236 14.19 1.44 -3.81
C LEU A 236 13.03 1.81 -2.89
N PHE A 237 12.99 3.06 -2.41
CA PHE A 237 11.86 3.57 -1.65
C PHE A 237 10.91 4.36 -2.56
N ASP A 238 9.64 3.98 -2.56
CA ASP A 238 8.58 4.75 -3.20
C ASP A 238 7.36 4.85 -2.26
N GLY A 239 7.27 5.96 -1.55
CA GLY A 239 6.17 6.21 -0.60
C GLY A 239 4.81 6.42 -1.27
N ASP A 240 4.79 6.64 -2.58
CA ASP A 240 3.59 6.88 -3.38
C ASP A 240 3.24 5.70 -4.30
N LEU A 241 3.91 4.54 -4.14
CA LEU A 241 3.76 3.39 -5.03
C LEU A 241 2.28 3.01 -5.24
N LEU A 242 1.51 2.91 -4.16
CA LEU A 242 0.08 2.61 -4.22
C LEU A 242 -0.68 3.62 -5.09
N PHE A 243 -0.49 4.92 -4.87
CA PHE A 243 -1.16 5.95 -5.66
C PHE A 243 -0.73 5.94 -7.13
N LYS A 244 0.54 5.70 -7.40
CA LYS A 244 1.04 5.53 -8.77
C LYS A 244 0.43 4.30 -9.43
N GLY A 245 0.27 3.20 -8.68
CA GLY A 245 -0.43 2.00 -9.13
C GLY A 245 -1.89 2.28 -9.45
N LEU A 246 -2.59 3.02 -8.59
CA LEU A 246 -3.97 3.45 -8.83
C LEU A 246 -4.07 4.34 -10.08
N ALA A 247 -3.10 5.23 -10.31
CA ALA A 247 -3.03 6.04 -11.52
C ALA A 247 -2.84 5.18 -12.78
N VAL A 248 -1.96 4.18 -12.73
CA VAL A 248 -1.76 3.22 -13.82
C VAL A 248 -3.04 2.44 -14.12
N LEU A 249 -3.68 1.89 -13.08
CA LEU A 249 -4.94 1.16 -13.24
C LEU A 249 -6.04 2.04 -13.83
N TYR A 250 -6.19 3.26 -13.34
CA TYR A 250 -7.18 4.20 -13.87
C TYR A 250 -6.93 4.51 -15.34
N ALA A 251 -5.68 4.85 -15.71
CA ALA A 251 -5.34 5.19 -17.09
C ALA A 251 -5.61 4.06 -18.08
N ARG A 252 -5.41 2.80 -17.65
CA ARG A 252 -5.66 1.62 -18.50
C ARG A 252 -7.14 1.30 -18.68
N ASN A 253 -8.01 1.74 -17.77
CA ASN A 253 -9.43 1.38 -17.74
C ASN A 253 -10.40 2.57 -17.92
N ALA A 254 -9.91 3.81 -17.99
CA ALA A 254 -10.74 5.02 -18.07
C ALA A 254 -11.64 5.07 -19.32
N GLY A 255 -11.23 4.46 -20.43
CA GLY A 255 -12.02 4.37 -21.65
C GLY A 255 -13.24 3.45 -21.56
N GLN A 256 -13.26 2.51 -20.62
CA GLN A 256 -14.35 1.54 -20.46
C GLN A 256 -15.54 2.10 -19.67
N GLN A 257 -15.38 3.24 -18.99
CA GLN A 257 -16.46 3.91 -18.23
C GLN A 257 -17.31 4.86 -19.09
N ALA A 258 -16.92 5.13 -20.32
CA ALA A 258 -17.65 6.08 -21.19
C ALA A 258 -18.86 5.44 -21.92
N ASP A 259 -19.01 4.12 -21.88
CA ASP A 259 -19.99 3.37 -22.67
C ASP A 259 -21.09 2.70 -21.80
N VAL A 260 -21.30 3.13 -20.54
CA VAL A 260 -22.38 2.63 -19.66
C VAL A 260 -23.34 3.73 -19.27
#